data_7e0f6ec8a4a7e492888575722338b455
#
_entry.id   7e0f6ec8a4a7e492888575722338b455
#
_cell.length_a   1.000
_cell.length_b   1.000
_cell.length_c   1.000
_cell.angle_alpha   90.00
_cell.angle_beta   90.00
_cell.angle_gamma   90.00
#
_symmetry.space_group_name_H-M   'P 1'
#
loop_
_entity.id
_entity.type
_entity.pdbx_description
1 polymer ?
#
loop_
_entity_poly.entity_id
_entity_poly.type
_entity_poly.pdbx_seq_one_letter_code
_entity_poly.pdbx_strand_id
1 'polypeptide(L)'
;MWLAEDQSVMSYLMDNRHMNKASIASSGIGFFPYKAQFTPTSNDPKELHKMRGRIIIPIRSEFGQLVGIAGRVPDPKEKGWLNTSFTKSAHLYGFDAARKHIFEKNKVYLFEGYFDRIIMAQHGLDNSSAVMGTNLGLRRIGMIARYCTRVCVCFDTDSNKAGFLGCLKTLADMYSVGIGRQPSPWEVTMIRLPVGEDPDDFVFKNGLDAFFALEEEIPQVKLETAEKAHEALKWQLKELRQQKETN
;
A
#
# COMPACT_ATOMS: atom_id res chain seq x y z
N MET A 1 0.31 7.41 -21.57
CA MET A 1 0.42 7.82 -22.96
C MET A 1 1.44 8.95 -23.12
N TRP A 2 1.48 10.01 -22.32
CA TRP A 2 2.53 11.05 -22.42
C TRP A 2 3.80 10.78 -21.60
N LEU A 3 3.88 9.67 -20.88
CA LEU A 3 5.01 9.36 -19.99
C LEU A 3 6.33 9.21 -20.75
N ALA A 4 6.31 8.54 -21.90
CA ALA A 4 7.52 8.31 -22.70
C ALA A 4 8.10 9.59 -23.33
N GLU A 5 7.33 10.65 -23.42
CA GLU A 5 7.70 11.94 -24.03
C GLU A 5 8.31 12.90 -22.98
N ASP A 6 8.12 12.65 -21.69
CA ASP A 6 8.66 13.48 -20.60
C ASP A 6 9.87 12.81 -19.95
N GLN A 7 11.04 13.25 -20.40
CA GLN A 7 12.32 12.68 -19.97
C GLN A 7 12.60 12.91 -18.48
N SER A 8 12.10 14.00 -17.90
CA SER A 8 12.27 14.29 -16.47
C SER A 8 11.47 13.34 -15.59
N VAL A 9 10.24 13.01 -16.00
CA VAL A 9 9.38 12.06 -15.30
C VAL A 9 9.92 10.64 -15.44
N MET A 10 10.43 10.27 -16.61
CA MET A 10 11.09 8.98 -16.80
C MET A 10 12.33 8.83 -15.92
N SER A 11 13.19 9.86 -15.85
CA SER A 11 14.34 9.87 -14.96
C SER A 11 13.91 9.73 -13.49
N TYR A 12 12.89 10.47 -13.05
CA TYR A 12 12.36 10.30 -11.69
C TYR A 12 11.92 8.86 -11.37
N LEU A 13 11.21 8.20 -12.29
CA LEU A 13 10.78 6.82 -12.06
C LEU A 13 11.94 5.82 -12.09
N MET A 14 12.92 6.03 -12.97
CA MET A 14 14.02 5.09 -13.14
C MET A 14 15.15 5.32 -12.11
N ASP A 15 15.51 6.57 -11.87
CA ASP A 15 16.70 6.91 -11.06
C ASP A 15 16.34 7.11 -9.57
N ASN A 16 15.16 7.70 -9.26
CA ASN A 16 14.75 7.94 -7.89
C ASN A 16 13.80 6.86 -7.33
N ARG A 17 13.15 6.07 -8.20
CA ARG A 17 12.22 5.01 -7.81
C ARG A 17 12.64 3.63 -8.29
N HIS A 18 13.82 3.50 -8.87
CA HIS A 18 14.43 2.24 -9.28
C HIS A 18 13.55 1.37 -10.19
N MET A 19 12.59 1.99 -10.91
CA MET A 19 11.69 1.27 -11.80
C MET A 19 12.37 1.01 -13.15
N ASN A 20 12.25 -0.21 -13.65
CA ASN A 20 12.62 -0.51 -15.02
C ASN A 20 11.46 -0.21 -16.00
N LYS A 21 11.76 -0.12 -17.29
CA LYS A 21 10.77 0.20 -18.33
C LYS A 21 9.63 -0.83 -18.41
N ALA A 22 9.91 -2.10 -18.15
CA ALA A 22 8.90 -3.15 -18.17
C ALA A 22 7.88 -2.98 -17.04
N SER A 23 8.34 -2.66 -15.83
CA SER A 23 7.50 -2.39 -14.66
C SER A 23 6.66 -1.12 -14.83
N ILE A 24 7.24 -0.07 -15.40
CA ILE A 24 6.52 1.17 -15.73
C ILE A 24 5.38 0.83 -16.72
N ALA A 25 5.65 0.08 -17.76
CA ALA A 25 4.65 -0.30 -18.76
C ALA A 25 3.55 -1.20 -18.18
N SER A 26 3.92 -2.24 -17.42
CA SER A 26 2.98 -3.22 -16.87
C SER A 26 2.10 -2.65 -15.74
N SER A 27 2.60 -1.69 -14.96
CA SER A 27 1.82 -1.02 -13.91
C SER A 27 0.76 -0.06 -14.45
N GLY A 28 0.82 0.29 -15.74
CA GLY A 28 -0.08 1.24 -16.37
C GLY A 28 0.12 2.70 -15.90
N ILE A 29 1.29 3.00 -15.30
CA ILE A 29 1.66 4.36 -14.91
C ILE A 29 1.62 5.27 -16.14
N GLY A 30 1.07 6.47 -15.95
CA GLY A 30 1.05 7.54 -16.93
C GLY A 30 1.57 8.85 -16.36
N PHE A 31 1.62 9.86 -17.20
CA PHE A 31 1.87 11.24 -16.78
C PHE A 31 0.81 12.15 -17.39
N PHE A 32 0.33 13.10 -16.62
CA PHE A 32 -0.64 14.09 -17.07
C PHE A 32 0.02 15.48 -17.17
N PRO A 33 0.51 15.89 -18.35
CA PRO A 33 1.26 17.14 -18.51
C PRO A 33 0.43 18.37 -18.15
N TYR A 34 1.08 19.43 -17.66
CA TYR A 34 0.41 20.71 -17.36
C TYR A 34 -0.30 21.29 -18.57
N LYS A 35 0.29 21.18 -19.76
CA LYS A 35 -0.22 21.74 -21.03
C LYS A 35 -1.15 20.78 -21.79
N ALA A 36 -1.50 19.62 -21.21
CA ALA A 36 -2.41 18.71 -21.87
C ALA A 36 -3.75 19.38 -22.18
N GLN A 37 -4.15 19.34 -23.45
CA GLN A 37 -5.49 19.73 -23.86
C GLN A 37 -6.45 18.61 -23.47
N PHE A 38 -7.29 18.89 -22.49
CA PHE A 38 -8.27 17.96 -21.98
C PHE A 38 -9.53 18.74 -21.62
N THR A 39 -10.65 18.33 -22.20
CA THR A 39 -11.98 18.86 -21.87
C THR A 39 -12.70 17.80 -21.03
N PRO A 40 -12.88 18.02 -19.70
CA PRO A 40 -13.61 17.10 -18.87
C PRO A 40 -15.04 16.92 -19.36
N THR A 41 -15.53 15.70 -19.31
CA THR A 41 -16.93 15.35 -19.50
C THR A 41 -17.66 15.29 -18.14
N SER A 42 -18.99 15.20 -18.16
CA SER A 42 -19.79 15.05 -16.93
C SER A 42 -19.49 13.74 -16.17
N ASN A 43 -18.89 12.75 -16.85
CA ASN A 43 -18.53 11.45 -16.26
C ASN A 43 -17.13 11.41 -15.68
N ASP A 44 -16.30 12.43 -15.91
CA ASP A 44 -14.94 12.47 -15.39
C ASP A 44 -14.93 12.91 -13.92
N PRO A 45 -14.00 12.36 -13.11
CA PRO A 45 -13.83 12.80 -11.74
C PRO A 45 -13.56 14.31 -11.64
N LYS A 46 -14.26 14.99 -10.75
CA LYS A 46 -14.11 16.45 -10.54
C LYS A 46 -12.66 16.85 -10.19
N GLU A 47 -11.92 15.93 -9.59
CA GLU A 47 -10.53 16.13 -9.18
C GLU A 47 -9.53 16.00 -10.34
N LEU A 48 -9.96 15.57 -11.53
CA LEU A 48 -9.05 15.25 -12.64
C LEU A 48 -8.20 16.46 -13.06
N HIS A 49 -8.75 17.69 -12.97
CA HIS A 49 -7.99 18.91 -13.26
C HIS A 49 -6.80 19.14 -12.31
N LYS A 50 -6.88 18.60 -11.06
CA LYS A 50 -5.80 18.66 -10.05
C LYS A 50 -4.69 17.65 -10.32
N MET A 51 -4.89 16.74 -11.27
CA MET A 51 -3.92 15.71 -11.64
C MET A 51 -2.85 16.21 -12.63
N ARG A 52 -2.97 17.44 -13.14
CA ARG A 52 -1.97 18.01 -14.05
C ARG A 52 -0.59 18.08 -13.39
N GLY A 53 0.45 17.81 -14.17
CA GLY A 53 1.84 17.76 -13.70
C GLY A 53 2.14 16.59 -12.76
N ARG A 54 1.31 15.54 -12.77
CA ARG A 54 1.48 14.38 -11.88
C ARG A 54 1.70 13.08 -12.66
N ILE A 55 2.50 12.22 -12.06
CA ILE A 55 2.51 10.80 -12.38
C ILE A 55 1.17 10.23 -11.94
N ILE A 56 0.53 9.49 -12.82
CA ILE A 56 -0.80 8.92 -12.61
C ILE A 56 -0.69 7.41 -12.48
N ILE A 57 -1.25 6.88 -11.39
CA ILE A 57 -1.35 5.45 -11.13
C ILE A 57 -2.83 5.06 -11.19
N PRO A 58 -3.22 4.11 -12.06
CA PRO A 58 -4.58 3.60 -12.12
C PRO A 58 -4.84 2.66 -10.93
N ILE A 59 -5.95 2.86 -10.24
CA ILE A 59 -6.40 2.00 -9.15
C ILE A 59 -7.53 1.14 -9.69
N ARG A 60 -7.38 -0.18 -9.55
CA ARG A 60 -8.33 -1.17 -10.07
C ARG A 60 -8.99 -1.94 -8.94
N SER A 61 -10.23 -2.37 -9.20
CA SER A 61 -10.90 -3.34 -8.34
C SER A 61 -10.21 -4.72 -8.43
N GLU A 62 -10.56 -5.66 -7.58
CA GLU A 62 -10.06 -7.04 -7.63
C GLU A 62 -10.32 -7.75 -8.98
N PHE A 63 -11.23 -7.23 -9.79
CA PHE A 63 -11.59 -7.75 -11.12
C PHE A 63 -10.98 -6.94 -12.28
N GLY A 64 -10.09 -5.99 -11.98
CA GLY A 64 -9.38 -5.19 -12.99
C GLY A 64 -10.13 -3.95 -13.50
N GLN A 65 -11.32 -3.65 -12.99
CA GLN A 65 -12.06 -2.45 -13.38
C GLN A 65 -11.40 -1.20 -12.78
N LEU A 66 -11.24 -0.15 -13.56
CA LEU A 66 -10.73 1.13 -13.08
C LEU A 66 -11.74 1.75 -12.11
N VAL A 67 -11.32 2.00 -10.85
CA VAL A 67 -12.15 2.58 -9.80
C VAL A 67 -11.68 3.96 -9.37
N GLY A 68 -10.45 4.32 -9.69
CA GLY A 68 -9.88 5.63 -9.38
C GLY A 68 -8.47 5.78 -9.93
N ILE A 69 -7.90 6.95 -9.72
CA ILE A 69 -6.50 7.22 -10.02
C ILE A 69 -5.85 7.93 -8.84
N ALA A 70 -4.56 7.67 -8.66
CA ALA A 70 -3.70 8.41 -7.76
C ALA A 70 -2.69 9.23 -8.55
N GLY A 71 -2.42 10.46 -8.10
CA GLY A 71 -1.49 11.38 -8.74
C GLY A 71 -0.40 11.85 -7.78
N ARG A 72 0.88 11.77 -8.21
CA ARG A 72 2.04 12.24 -7.46
C ARG A 72 2.89 13.20 -8.29
N VAL A 73 3.33 14.30 -7.69
CA VAL A 73 4.31 15.20 -8.32
C VAL A 73 5.64 14.44 -8.46
N PRO A 74 6.29 14.47 -9.65
CA PRO A 74 7.58 13.82 -9.87
C PRO A 74 8.73 14.66 -9.26
N ASP A 75 8.68 14.85 -7.95
CA ASP A 75 9.71 15.56 -7.17
C ASP A 75 9.99 14.76 -5.89
N PRO A 76 11.25 14.39 -5.59
CA PRO A 76 11.61 13.67 -4.36
C PRO A 76 11.22 14.41 -3.08
N LYS A 77 11.12 15.73 -3.11
CA LYS A 77 10.75 16.57 -1.96
C LYS A 77 9.25 16.52 -1.66
N GLU A 78 8.44 16.22 -2.67
CA GLU A 78 6.98 16.14 -2.56
C GLU A 78 6.56 14.71 -2.19
N LYS A 79 6.02 14.51 -0.99
CA LYS A 79 5.64 13.18 -0.47
C LYS A 79 4.17 12.82 -0.64
N GLY A 80 3.32 13.78 -1.02
CA GLY A 80 1.87 13.59 -1.04
C GLY A 80 1.34 12.86 -2.27
N TRP A 81 0.29 12.07 -2.06
CA TRP A 81 -0.56 11.50 -3.10
C TRP A 81 -1.91 12.21 -3.14
N LEU A 82 -2.35 12.59 -4.32
CA LEU A 82 -3.71 13.04 -4.57
C LEU A 82 -4.50 11.89 -5.18
N ASN A 83 -5.65 11.55 -4.59
CA ASN A 83 -6.53 10.51 -5.12
C ASN A 83 -7.81 11.14 -5.65
N THR A 84 -8.38 10.57 -6.72
CA THR A 84 -9.78 10.85 -7.08
C THR A 84 -10.71 10.25 -6.03
N SER A 85 -11.96 10.69 -6.04
CA SER A 85 -12.99 10.21 -5.11
C SER A 85 -13.36 8.75 -5.43
N PHE A 86 -13.03 7.82 -4.56
CA PHE A 86 -13.43 6.40 -4.60
C PHE A 86 -13.41 5.79 -3.20
N THR A 87 -14.10 4.67 -3.01
CA THR A 87 -14.12 3.96 -1.72
C THR A 87 -12.79 3.24 -1.48
N LYS A 88 -11.76 3.99 -1.04
CA LYS A 88 -10.40 3.50 -0.84
C LYS A 88 -10.33 2.24 0.03
N SER A 89 -11.15 2.17 1.10
CA SER A 89 -11.22 1.02 2.02
C SER A 89 -11.78 -0.27 1.39
N ALA A 90 -12.30 -0.21 0.16
CA ALA A 90 -12.81 -1.38 -0.55
C ALA A 90 -11.79 -2.02 -1.49
N HIS A 91 -10.63 -1.40 -1.68
CA HIS A 91 -9.67 -1.81 -2.70
C HIS A 91 -8.26 -1.92 -2.14
N LEU A 92 -7.47 -2.85 -2.70
CA LEU A 92 -6.04 -2.99 -2.54
C LEU A 92 -5.37 -2.72 -3.88
N TYR A 93 -4.33 -1.92 -3.91
CA TYR A 93 -3.62 -1.61 -5.14
C TYR A 93 -2.84 -2.81 -5.66
N GLY A 94 -3.00 -3.12 -6.94
CA GLY A 94 -2.33 -4.23 -7.61
C GLY A 94 -2.86 -5.61 -7.26
N PHE A 95 -3.97 -5.71 -6.51
CA PHE A 95 -4.56 -6.98 -6.11
C PHE A 95 -5.13 -7.75 -7.32
N ASP A 96 -5.68 -7.05 -8.30
CA ASP A 96 -6.16 -7.63 -9.55
C ASP A 96 -5.09 -8.44 -10.29
N ALA A 97 -3.87 -7.92 -10.36
CA ALA A 97 -2.72 -8.61 -10.94
C ALA A 97 -2.17 -9.72 -10.03
N ALA A 98 -2.17 -9.49 -8.72
CA ALA A 98 -1.58 -10.39 -7.72
C ALA A 98 -2.47 -11.57 -7.34
N ARG A 99 -3.81 -11.49 -7.48
CA ARG A 99 -4.77 -12.45 -6.89
C ARG A 99 -4.52 -13.90 -7.26
N LYS A 100 -4.09 -14.18 -8.49
CA LYS A 100 -3.74 -15.53 -8.94
C LYS A 100 -2.55 -16.07 -8.16
N HIS A 101 -1.48 -15.30 -8.06
CA HIS A 101 -0.27 -15.67 -7.33
C HIS A 101 -0.52 -15.75 -5.82
N ILE A 102 -1.39 -14.89 -5.27
CA ILE A 102 -1.82 -14.96 -3.88
C ILE A 102 -2.54 -16.28 -3.60
N PHE A 103 -3.45 -16.68 -4.48
CA PHE A 103 -4.17 -17.95 -4.35
C PHE A 103 -3.24 -19.15 -4.49
N GLU A 104 -2.38 -19.19 -5.51
CA GLU A 104 -1.44 -20.29 -5.75
C GLU A 104 -0.43 -20.47 -4.62
N LYS A 105 0.06 -19.37 -4.05
CA LYS A 105 1.04 -19.40 -2.93
C LYS A 105 0.36 -19.46 -1.56
N ASN A 106 -0.96 -19.33 -1.49
CA ASN A 106 -1.73 -19.17 -0.25
C ASN A 106 -1.15 -18.10 0.68
N LYS A 107 -0.60 -17.02 0.12
CA LYS A 107 0.08 -15.94 0.87
C LYS A 107 0.01 -14.61 0.14
N VAL A 108 -0.22 -13.53 0.90
CA VAL A 108 -0.09 -12.16 0.40
C VAL A 108 0.93 -11.37 1.23
N TYR A 109 1.74 -10.54 0.55
CA TYR A 109 2.58 -9.52 1.15
C TYR A 109 1.88 -8.15 1.00
N LEU A 110 1.69 -7.45 2.12
CA LEU A 110 0.99 -6.16 2.17
C LEU A 110 1.96 -5.03 2.47
N PHE A 111 1.98 -4.02 1.59
CA PHE A 111 2.77 -2.80 1.69
C PHE A 111 1.88 -1.59 1.91
N GLU A 112 2.45 -0.43 2.30
CA GLU A 112 1.69 0.81 2.44
C GLU A 112 1.46 1.48 1.08
N GLY A 113 2.52 1.62 0.28
CA GLY A 113 2.59 2.50 -0.86
C GLY A 113 2.45 1.82 -2.22
N TYR A 114 2.15 2.64 -3.23
CA TYR A 114 2.03 2.19 -4.62
C TYR A 114 3.38 1.73 -5.19
N PHE A 115 4.44 2.50 -4.91
CA PHE A 115 5.77 2.22 -5.44
C PHE A 115 6.36 0.95 -4.84
N ASP A 116 6.19 0.74 -3.52
CA ASP A 116 6.64 -0.51 -2.86
C ASP A 116 6.09 -1.73 -3.60
N ARG A 117 4.77 -1.76 -3.83
CA ARG A 117 4.14 -2.87 -4.54
C ARG A 117 4.69 -3.05 -5.95
N ILE A 118 4.93 -1.96 -6.70
CA ILE A 118 5.41 -2.04 -8.08
C ILE A 118 6.85 -2.59 -8.09
N ILE A 119 7.70 -2.08 -7.22
CA ILE A 119 9.09 -2.53 -7.10
C ILE A 119 9.16 -3.98 -6.62
N MET A 120 8.35 -4.36 -5.64
CA MET A 120 8.29 -5.76 -5.21
C MET A 120 7.92 -6.71 -6.35
N ALA A 121 6.93 -6.35 -7.16
CA ALA A 121 6.57 -7.14 -8.35
C ALA A 121 7.67 -7.13 -9.41
N GLN A 122 8.41 -6.03 -9.58
CA GLN A 122 9.58 -5.95 -10.46
C GLN A 122 10.66 -6.98 -10.09
N HIS A 123 10.82 -7.23 -8.79
CA HIS A 123 11.77 -8.22 -8.28
C HIS A 123 11.18 -9.64 -8.19
N GLY A 124 9.95 -9.88 -8.65
CA GLY A 124 9.32 -11.20 -8.72
C GLY A 124 8.43 -11.55 -7.51
N LEU A 125 8.14 -10.59 -6.61
CA LEU A 125 7.16 -10.79 -5.54
C LEU A 125 5.74 -10.50 -6.04
N ASP A 126 5.26 -11.37 -6.95
CA ASP A 126 3.98 -11.19 -7.66
C ASP A 126 2.75 -11.31 -6.76
N ASN A 127 2.85 -12.01 -5.62
CA ASN A 127 1.79 -12.12 -4.61
C ASN A 127 1.82 -10.94 -3.60
N SER A 128 2.09 -9.74 -4.08
CA SER A 128 2.15 -8.49 -3.32
C SER A 128 1.02 -7.53 -3.65
N SER A 129 0.59 -6.73 -2.66
CA SER A 129 -0.45 -5.71 -2.84
C SER A 129 -0.22 -4.54 -1.88
N ALA A 130 -0.77 -3.34 -2.20
CA ALA A 130 -0.64 -2.21 -1.30
C ALA A 130 -1.97 -1.77 -0.70
N VAL A 131 -1.92 -1.41 0.59
CA VAL A 131 -3.07 -0.94 1.39
C VAL A 131 -3.43 0.51 1.05
N MET A 132 -2.51 1.24 0.41
CA MET A 132 -2.67 2.67 0.11
C MET A 132 -2.83 3.53 1.38
N GLY A 133 -2.15 3.19 2.46
CA GLY A 133 -2.17 3.81 3.78
C GLY A 133 -1.96 2.77 4.87
N THR A 134 -2.16 3.14 6.13
CA THR A 134 -1.81 2.33 7.31
C THR A 134 -2.94 1.46 7.86
N ASN A 135 -4.12 1.44 7.24
CA ASN A 135 -5.29 0.72 7.75
C ASN A 135 -5.82 -0.29 6.73
N LEU A 136 -5.72 -1.58 7.04
CA LEU A 136 -6.27 -2.64 6.18
C LEU A 136 -7.80 -2.63 6.22
N GLY A 137 -8.39 -2.70 7.41
CA GLY A 137 -9.84 -2.69 7.64
C GLY A 137 -10.55 -3.99 7.24
N LEU A 138 -11.70 -4.25 7.84
CA LEU A 138 -12.44 -5.51 7.74
C LEU A 138 -12.83 -5.89 6.29
N ARG A 139 -13.14 -4.88 5.47
CA ARG A 139 -13.59 -5.13 4.08
C ARG A 139 -12.48 -5.73 3.22
N ARG A 140 -11.23 -5.24 3.37
CA ARG A 140 -10.06 -5.77 2.67
C ARG A 140 -9.63 -7.13 3.23
N ILE A 141 -9.76 -7.32 4.55
CA ILE A 141 -9.53 -8.63 5.19
C ILE A 141 -10.50 -9.67 4.60
N GLY A 142 -11.79 -9.35 4.49
CA GLY A 142 -12.77 -10.22 3.85
C GLY A 142 -12.48 -10.49 2.36
N MET A 143 -11.85 -9.54 1.65
CA MET A 143 -11.37 -9.76 0.29
C MET A 143 -10.21 -10.77 0.28
N ILE A 144 -9.18 -10.56 1.10
CA ILE A 144 -8.00 -11.43 1.19
C ILE A 144 -8.40 -12.85 1.58
N ALA A 145 -9.33 -13.01 2.52
CA ALA A 145 -9.81 -14.30 3.03
C ALA A 145 -10.36 -15.25 1.96
N ARG A 146 -10.75 -14.73 0.80
CA ARG A 146 -11.20 -15.56 -0.34
C ARG A 146 -10.06 -16.18 -1.14
N TYR A 147 -8.84 -15.70 -0.94
CA TYR A 147 -7.69 -16.08 -1.76
C TYR A 147 -6.57 -16.76 -0.96
N CYS A 148 -6.37 -16.38 0.31
CA CYS A 148 -5.30 -16.98 1.13
C CYS A 148 -5.61 -16.88 2.61
N THR A 149 -4.83 -17.67 3.40
CA THR A 149 -4.84 -17.66 4.86
C THR A 149 -3.56 -17.10 5.47
N ARG A 150 -2.51 -16.88 4.65
CA ARG A 150 -1.21 -16.39 5.09
C ARG A 150 -1.03 -14.94 4.67
N VAL A 151 -0.71 -14.08 5.61
CA VAL A 151 -0.55 -12.64 5.38
C VAL A 151 0.75 -12.16 6.00
N CYS A 152 1.62 -11.58 5.20
CA CYS A 152 2.80 -10.89 5.67
C CYS A 152 2.59 -9.38 5.53
N VAL A 153 2.80 -8.63 6.61
CA VAL A 153 2.67 -7.18 6.62
C VAL A 153 4.05 -6.54 6.67
N CYS A 154 4.34 -5.65 5.73
CA CYS A 154 5.55 -4.85 5.69
C CYS A 154 5.15 -3.38 5.47
N PHE A 155 5.07 -2.62 6.57
CA PHE A 155 4.77 -1.19 6.54
C PHE A 155 6.00 -0.39 6.95
N ASP A 156 6.06 0.86 6.51
CA ASP A 156 7.21 1.73 6.70
C ASP A 156 7.59 1.87 8.18
N THR A 157 8.89 1.84 8.47
CA THR A 157 9.45 2.00 9.82
C THR A 157 9.95 3.43 10.02
N ASP A 158 9.08 4.41 9.78
CA ASP A 158 9.42 5.80 9.99
C ASP A 158 9.57 6.18 11.49
N SER A 159 10.24 7.30 11.75
CA SER A 159 10.55 7.78 13.10
C SER A 159 9.31 8.04 13.98
N ASN A 160 8.15 8.28 13.37
CA ASN A 160 6.89 8.51 14.08
C ASN A 160 6.11 7.23 14.41
N LYS A 161 6.62 6.06 14.02
CA LYS A 161 6.04 4.73 14.26
C LYS A 161 4.63 4.53 13.67
N ALA A 162 4.19 5.36 12.73
CA ALA A 162 2.83 5.29 12.19
C ALA A 162 2.60 3.98 11.42
N GLY A 163 3.56 3.56 10.61
CA GLY A 163 3.51 2.29 9.90
C GLY A 163 3.48 1.09 10.84
N PHE A 164 4.32 1.08 11.88
CA PHE A 164 4.31 0.02 12.89
C PHE A 164 2.96 -0.08 13.62
N LEU A 165 2.37 1.06 14.00
CA LEU A 165 1.04 1.09 14.62
C LEU A 165 -0.05 0.64 13.65
N GLY A 166 0.07 0.99 12.37
CA GLY A 166 -0.81 0.50 11.31
C GLY A 166 -0.71 -1.01 11.12
N CYS A 167 0.50 -1.56 11.21
CA CYS A 167 0.75 -2.99 11.22
C CYS A 167 0.05 -3.67 12.40
N LEU A 168 0.26 -3.20 13.64
CA LEU A 168 -0.40 -3.74 14.83
C LEU A 168 -1.93 -3.68 14.73
N LYS A 169 -2.47 -2.57 14.21
CA LYS A 169 -3.91 -2.44 13.99
C LYS A 169 -4.42 -3.45 12.96
N THR A 170 -3.70 -3.62 11.85
CA THR A 170 -4.04 -4.61 10.83
C THR A 170 -4.09 -6.02 11.41
N LEU A 171 -3.12 -6.37 12.24
CA LEU A 171 -3.06 -7.65 12.92
C LEU A 171 -4.24 -7.84 13.88
N ALA A 172 -4.57 -6.84 14.69
CA ALA A 172 -5.72 -6.87 15.58
C ALA A 172 -7.04 -7.02 14.81
N ASP A 173 -7.23 -6.28 13.69
CA ASP A 173 -8.40 -6.39 12.83
C ASP A 173 -8.52 -7.82 12.22
N MET A 174 -7.41 -8.42 11.79
CA MET A 174 -7.40 -9.80 11.24
C MET A 174 -7.72 -10.84 12.31
N TYR A 175 -7.14 -10.69 13.50
CA TYR A 175 -7.42 -11.57 14.62
C TYR A 175 -8.89 -11.51 15.04
N SER A 176 -9.48 -10.30 15.09
CA SER A 176 -10.89 -10.10 15.46
C SER A 176 -11.87 -10.78 14.48
N VAL A 177 -11.53 -10.84 13.19
CA VAL A 177 -12.32 -11.58 12.18
C VAL A 177 -12.27 -13.10 12.41
N GLY A 178 -11.21 -13.58 13.04
CA GLY A 178 -11.03 -14.99 13.42
C GLY A 178 -11.66 -15.39 14.77
N ILE A 179 -12.11 -14.42 15.58
CA ILE A 179 -12.72 -14.69 16.89
C ILE A 179 -13.95 -15.60 16.73
N GLY A 180 -13.92 -16.74 17.38
CA GLY A 180 -14.95 -17.78 17.30
C GLY A 180 -14.56 -18.99 16.43
N ARG A 181 -13.46 -18.92 15.68
CA ARG A 181 -12.84 -20.07 15.01
C ARG A 181 -11.50 -20.38 15.69
N GLN A 182 -11.45 -21.42 16.47
CA GLN A 182 -10.22 -21.90 17.07
C GLN A 182 -9.78 -23.19 16.38
N PRO A 183 -8.54 -23.29 15.89
CA PRO A 183 -7.53 -22.23 15.83
C PRO A 183 -7.85 -21.13 14.81
N SER A 184 -7.25 -19.96 14.98
CA SER A 184 -7.36 -18.85 14.01
C SER A 184 -7.03 -19.35 12.60
N PRO A 185 -7.84 -19.04 11.56
CA PRO A 185 -7.52 -19.45 10.20
C PRO A 185 -6.34 -18.69 9.61
N TRP A 186 -5.85 -17.66 10.30
CA TRP A 186 -4.81 -16.77 9.81
C TRP A 186 -3.42 -17.13 10.35
N GLU A 187 -2.48 -17.26 9.44
CA GLU A 187 -1.03 -17.24 9.72
C GLU A 187 -0.53 -15.84 9.36
N VAL A 188 -0.16 -15.06 10.36
CA VAL A 188 0.25 -13.67 10.16
C VAL A 188 1.70 -13.49 10.54
N THR A 189 2.47 -12.99 9.59
CA THR A 189 3.89 -12.65 9.75
C THR A 189 4.10 -11.16 9.51
N MET A 190 5.24 -10.65 9.91
CA MET A 190 5.64 -9.28 9.58
C MET A 190 7.09 -9.23 9.13
N ILE A 191 7.39 -8.26 8.27
CA ILE A 191 8.76 -7.86 7.97
C ILE A 191 9.00 -6.51 8.58
N ARG A 192 10.04 -6.42 9.40
CA ARG A 192 10.48 -5.18 10.01
C ARG A 192 11.81 -4.76 9.40
N LEU A 193 11.75 -3.71 8.59
CA LEU A 193 12.95 -3.12 8.00
C LEU A 193 13.75 -2.32 9.02
N PRO A 194 15.05 -2.10 8.80
CA PRO A 194 15.85 -1.13 9.53
C PRO A 194 15.19 0.26 9.53
N VAL A 195 15.37 1.01 10.62
CA VAL A 195 14.74 2.33 10.77
C VAL A 195 15.20 3.28 9.66
N GLY A 196 14.24 3.87 8.94
CA GLY A 196 14.48 4.83 7.86
C GLY A 196 14.71 4.20 6.49
N GLU A 197 14.52 2.87 6.37
CA GLU A 197 14.51 2.20 5.06
C GLU A 197 13.09 1.90 4.62
N ASP A 198 12.78 2.24 3.37
CA ASP A 198 11.53 1.89 2.70
C ASP A 198 11.69 0.51 2.01
N PRO A 199 10.61 -0.26 1.81
CA PRO A 199 10.67 -1.59 1.20
C PRO A 199 11.30 -1.61 -0.19
N ASP A 200 10.99 -0.62 -1.04
CA ASP A 200 11.53 -0.49 -2.39
C ASP A 200 13.05 -0.27 -2.37
N ASP A 201 13.54 0.64 -1.54
CA ASP A 201 14.97 0.92 -1.37
C ASP A 201 15.74 -0.28 -0.79
N PHE A 202 15.15 -0.96 0.21
CA PHE A 202 15.79 -2.13 0.84
C PHE A 202 16.00 -3.26 -0.18
N VAL A 203 14.95 -3.61 -0.94
CA VAL A 203 15.03 -4.72 -1.90
C VAL A 203 15.93 -4.35 -3.08
N PHE A 204 15.94 -3.08 -3.51
CA PHE A 204 16.87 -2.63 -4.55
C PHE A 204 18.34 -2.82 -4.15
N LYS A 205 18.69 -2.55 -2.88
CA LYS A 205 20.05 -2.67 -2.36
C LYS A 205 20.47 -4.09 -2.02
N ASN A 206 19.56 -4.87 -1.41
CA ASN A 206 19.89 -6.12 -0.74
C ASN A 206 19.27 -7.38 -1.40
N GLY A 207 18.30 -7.19 -2.28
CA GLY A 207 17.57 -8.28 -2.94
C GLY A 207 16.43 -8.87 -2.08
N LEU A 208 15.61 -9.73 -2.72
CA LEU A 208 14.47 -10.36 -2.06
C LEU A 208 14.87 -11.40 -1.00
N ASP A 209 15.97 -12.10 -1.16
CA ASP A 209 16.39 -13.11 -0.17
C ASP A 209 16.71 -12.48 1.18
N ALA A 210 17.39 -11.31 1.17
CA ALA A 210 17.65 -10.54 2.38
C ALA A 210 16.35 -9.98 2.98
N PHE A 211 15.39 -9.60 2.15
CA PHE A 211 14.07 -9.13 2.58
C PHE A 211 13.28 -10.25 3.28
N PHE A 212 13.24 -11.46 2.72
CA PHE A 212 12.55 -12.59 3.32
C PHE A 212 13.23 -13.08 4.62
N ALA A 213 14.55 -12.92 4.75
CA ALA A 213 15.27 -13.26 5.98
C ALA A 213 14.83 -12.41 7.20
N LEU A 214 14.16 -11.28 6.97
CA LEU A 214 13.60 -10.42 8.01
C LEU A 214 12.16 -10.80 8.39
N GLU A 215 11.57 -11.82 7.77
CA GLU A 215 10.20 -12.22 8.06
C GLU A 215 10.13 -12.94 9.42
N GLU A 216 9.33 -12.38 10.33
CA GLU A 216 9.13 -12.88 11.68
C GLU A 216 7.68 -13.36 11.87
N GLU A 217 7.50 -14.54 12.51
CA GLU A 217 6.19 -14.93 13.03
C GLU A 217 5.78 -14.04 14.20
N ILE A 218 4.49 -13.69 14.24
CA ILE A 218 3.94 -12.92 15.35
C ILE A 218 3.22 -13.89 16.29
N PRO A 219 3.81 -14.19 17.48
CA PRO A 219 3.17 -15.07 18.45
C PRO A 219 1.81 -14.49 18.90
N GLN A 220 0.84 -15.37 19.15
CA GLN A 220 -0.52 -15.02 19.57
C GLN A 220 -0.55 -14.09 20.80
N VAL A 221 0.37 -14.27 21.75
CA VAL A 221 0.54 -13.39 22.93
C VAL A 221 0.89 -11.96 22.54
N LYS A 222 1.69 -11.77 21.46
CA LYS A 222 1.96 -10.41 20.95
C LYS A 222 0.74 -9.78 20.28
N LEU A 223 -0.16 -10.57 19.68
CA LEU A 223 -1.41 -10.08 19.09
C LEU A 223 -2.36 -9.54 20.14
N GLU A 224 -2.58 -10.25 21.27
CA GLU A 224 -3.37 -9.76 22.39
C GLU A 224 -2.78 -8.48 23.01
N THR A 225 -1.45 -8.41 23.09
CA THR A 225 -0.73 -7.23 23.56
C THR A 225 -0.88 -6.07 22.57
N ALA A 226 -0.89 -6.36 21.27
CA ALA A 226 -1.11 -5.37 20.21
C ALA A 226 -2.54 -4.80 20.25
N GLU A 227 -3.57 -5.63 20.52
CA GLU A 227 -4.94 -5.16 20.74
C GLU A 227 -5.03 -4.21 21.93
N LYS A 228 -4.47 -4.60 23.07
CA LYS A 228 -4.44 -3.76 24.28
C LYS A 228 -3.68 -2.45 24.05
N ALA A 229 -2.53 -2.51 23.38
CA ALA A 229 -1.76 -1.31 23.02
C ALA A 229 -2.52 -0.40 22.05
N HIS A 230 -3.24 -0.99 21.08
CA HIS A 230 -4.05 -0.24 20.14
C HIS A 230 -5.24 0.47 20.80
N GLU A 231 -5.95 -0.20 21.71
CA GLU A 231 -7.05 0.40 22.47
C GLU A 231 -6.55 1.51 23.42
N ALA A 232 -5.41 1.31 24.08
CA ALA A 232 -4.78 2.33 24.90
C ALA A 232 -4.37 3.56 24.08
N LEU A 233 -3.83 3.35 22.87
CA LEU A 233 -3.46 4.44 21.97
C LEU A 233 -4.68 5.19 21.42
N LYS A 234 -5.75 4.48 21.06
CA LYS A 234 -7.03 5.12 20.66
C LYS A 234 -7.55 6.04 21.74
N TRP A 235 -7.49 5.57 22.98
CA TRP A 235 -7.93 6.37 24.14
C TRP A 235 -7.08 7.63 24.30
N GLN A 236 -5.75 7.51 24.25
CA GLN A 236 -4.82 8.65 24.32
C GLN A 236 -5.03 9.66 23.18
N LEU A 237 -5.22 9.18 21.94
CA LEU A 237 -5.48 10.05 20.78
C LEU A 237 -6.84 10.78 20.90
N LYS A 238 -7.84 10.14 21.51
CA LYS A 238 -9.13 10.76 21.76
C LYS A 238 -9.02 11.88 22.79
N GLU A 239 -8.30 11.67 23.88
CA GLU A 239 -8.05 12.70 24.90
C GLU A 239 -7.27 13.90 24.35
N LEU A 240 -6.21 13.65 23.57
CA LEU A 240 -5.43 14.71 22.93
C LEU A 240 -6.24 15.56 21.94
N ARG A 241 -7.24 14.97 21.26
CA ARG A 241 -8.17 15.72 20.40
C ARG A 241 -9.13 16.57 21.20
N GLN A 242 -9.68 16.05 22.30
CA GLN A 242 -10.57 16.80 23.18
C GLN A 242 -9.87 17.98 23.87
N GLN A 243 -8.59 17.82 24.25
CA GLN A 243 -7.78 18.91 24.81
C GLN A 243 -7.46 20.02 23.80
N LYS A 244 -7.39 19.69 22.49
CA LYS A 244 -7.19 20.69 21.42
C LYS A 244 -8.46 21.45 21.03
N GLU A 245 -9.64 20.89 21.31
CA GLU A 245 -10.93 21.55 21.06
C GLU A 245 -11.38 22.44 22.22
N THR A 246 -10.72 22.34 23.39
CA THR A 246 -11.01 23.10 24.60
C THR A 246 -10.02 24.26 24.87
N ASN A 247 -9.00 24.42 24.05
CA ASN A 247 -8.04 25.53 24.04
C ASN A 247 -8.15 26.32 22.75
#